data_972acc18b26bdfade4eca013a9a275eb
#
_entry.id   972acc18b26bdfade4eca013a9a275eb
#
_cell.length_a   1.000
_cell.length_b   1.000
_cell.length_c   1.000
_cell.angle_alpha   90.00
_cell.angle_beta   90.00
_cell.angle_gamma   90.00
#
_symmetry.space_group_name_H-M   'P 1'
#
loop_
_entity.id
_entity.type
_entity.pdbx_description
1 polymer ?
#
loop_
_entity_poly.entity_id
_entity_poly.type
_entity_poly.pdbx_seq_one_letter_code
_entity_poly.pdbx_strand_id
1 'polypeptide(L)'
;MTLRADLAGPQIATDEEAAHYCYQVAGTVGRLMASMLGVTPGREREADRAARALGSAMQRTNILRDIDEDLANGRVYLSAALLRAHHIDPAAKSGPTSLRDADRGELLRDEIARADAEYDEGLNGIHYLKHGGRSIRAAALLYREILRQIERDGYGARRPHRPVVGRARKAILLARAVIGG
;
A
#
# COMPACT_ATOMS: atom_id res chain seq x y z
N MET A 1 -9.49 -2.12 -21.67
CA MET A 1 -10.12 -2.29 -20.35
C MET A 1 -11.38 -1.44 -20.36
N THR A 2 -12.56 -2.04 -20.27
CA THR A 2 -13.83 -1.32 -20.46
C THR A 2 -14.31 -0.74 -19.12
N LEU A 3 -14.90 0.46 -19.15
CA LEU A 3 -15.48 1.18 -17.99
C LEU A 3 -16.37 0.30 -17.08
N ARG A 4 -16.95 -0.78 -17.62
CA ARG A 4 -17.77 -1.75 -16.87
C ARG A 4 -16.96 -2.68 -15.96
N ALA A 5 -15.70 -2.96 -16.29
CA ALA A 5 -14.82 -3.78 -15.42
C ALA A 5 -14.41 -2.99 -14.19
N ASP A 6 -14.24 -1.66 -14.31
CA ASP A 6 -13.92 -0.78 -13.17
C ASP A 6 -15.08 -0.66 -12.16
N LEU A 7 -16.33 -0.85 -12.60
CA LEU A 7 -17.50 -0.80 -11.70
C LEU A 7 -17.67 -2.07 -10.85
N ALA A 8 -17.15 -3.22 -11.33
CA ALA A 8 -17.24 -4.50 -10.61
C ALA A 8 -16.05 -4.73 -9.66
N GLY A 9 -15.03 -3.86 -9.69
CA GLY A 9 -13.74 -4.10 -9.04
C GLY A 9 -12.91 -5.16 -9.77
N PRO A 10 -11.57 -5.14 -9.65
CA PRO A 10 -10.73 -6.16 -10.25
C PRO A 10 -10.95 -7.50 -9.54
N GLN A 11 -11.15 -8.57 -10.31
CA GLN A 11 -11.06 -9.93 -9.79
C GLN A 11 -9.60 -10.34 -9.81
N ILE A 12 -8.93 -10.24 -8.67
CA ILE A 12 -7.51 -10.54 -8.52
C ILE A 12 -7.39 -12.00 -8.05
N ALA A 13 -6.87 -12.90 -8.89
CA ALA A 13 -6.77 -14.30 -8.56
C ALA A 13 -5.48 -14.64 -7.81
N THR A 14 -4.35 -14.04 -8.20
CA THR A 14 -3.01 -14.37 -7.66
C THR A 14 -2.32 -13.16 -7.03
N ASP A 15 -1.28 -13.42 -6.24
CA ASP A 15 -0.47 -12.38 -5.62
C ASP A 15 0.33 -11.58 -6.67
N GLU A 16 0.71 -12.21 -7.78
CA GLU A 16 1.37 -11.54 -8.91
C GLU A 16 0.43 -10.54 -9.58
N GLU A 17 -0.85 -10.90 -9.74
CA GLU A 17 -1.87 -9.97 -10.26
C GLU A 17 -2.10 -8.80 -9.29
N ALA A 18 -2.12 -9.05 -7.97
CA ALA A 18 -2.21 -8.00 -6.96
C ALA A 18 -1.00 -7.06 -7.01
N ALA A 19 0.21 -7.59 -7.11
CA ALA A 19 1.42 -6.80 -7.27
C ALA A 19 1.41 -6.00 -8.58
N HIS A 20 0.97 -6.63 -9.67
CA HIS A 20 0.82 -5.96 -10.97
C HIS A 20 -0.19 -4.81 -10.91
N TYR A 21 -1.32 -5.02 -10.23
CA TYR A 21 -2.33 -3.97 -10.01
C TYR A 21 -1.72 -2.78 -9.24
N CYS A 22 -1.04 -3.02 -8.12
CA CYS A 22 -0.36 -1.97 -7.35
C CYS A 22 0.65 -1.20 -8.21
N TYR A 23 1.43 -1.92 -9.02
CA TYR A 23 2.36 -1.31 -9.96
C TYR A 23 1.64 -0.45 -11.01
N GLN A 24 0.59 -0.96 -11.64
CA GLN A 24 -0.15 -0.22 -12.68
C GLN A 24 -0.78 1.07 -12.14
N VAL A 25 -1.36 1.02 -10.94
CA VAL A 25 -2.08 2.16 -10.35
C VAL A 25 -1.11 3.21 -9.79
N ALA A 26 -0.05 2.81 -9.11
CA ALA A 26 0.81 3.75 -8.40
C ALA A 26 2.32 3.58 -8.68
N GLY A 27 2.80 2.40 -9.00
CA GLY A 27 4.21 2.21 -9.39
C GLY A 27 4.57 3.01 -10.64
N THR A 28 3.67 3.08 -11.62
CA THR A 28 3.83 3.91 -12.84
C THR A 28 3.88 5.41 -12.51
N VAL A 29 3.09 5.85 -11.54
CA VAL A 29 3.11 7.24 -11.04
C VAL A 29 4.44 7.53 -10.35
N GLY A 30 4.95 6.59 -9.53
CA GLY A 30 6.26 6.71 -8.90
C GLY A 30 7.38 6.92 -9.93
N ARG A 31 7.38 6.14 -11.01
CA ARG A 31 8.32 6.28 -12.12
C ARG A 31 8.22 7.65 -12.81
N LEU A 32 7.01 8.09 -13.10
CA LEU A 32 6.78 9.40 -13.69
C LEU A 32 7.33 10.51 -12.79
N MET A 33 7.04 10.45 -11.49
CA MET A 33 7.56 11.41 -10.51
C MET A 33 9.09 11.41 -10.47
N ALA A 34 9.73 10.22 -10.46
CA ALA A 34 11.19 10.12 -10.49
C ALA A 34 11.79 10.76 -11.74
N SER A 35 11.18 10.59 -12.93
CA SER A 35 11.63 11.22 -14.16
C SER A 35 11.52 12.75 -14.11
N MET A 36 10.45 13.28 -13.53
CA MET A 36 10.24 14.72 -13.37
C MET A 36 11.19 15.37 -12.36
N LEU A 37 11.50 14.66 -11.26
CA LEU A 37 12.43 15.11 -10.23
C LEU A 37 13.89 14.99 -10.65
N GLY A 38 14.16 14.27 -11.73
CA GLY A 38 15.47 14.00 -12.25
C GLY A 38 16.20 12.93 -11.45
N VAL A 39 16.99 12.13 -12.16
CA VAL A 39 17.76 11.02 -11.59
C VAL A 39 19.25 11.26 -11.78
N THR A 40 20.07 10.83 -10.84
CA THR A 40 21.53 10.87 -10.93
C THR A 40 21.97 10.04 -12.15
N PRO A 41 22.80 10.60 -13.06
CA PRO A 41 23.27 9.89 -14.25
C PRO A 41 23.94 8.55 -13.90
N GLY A 42 23.56 7.50 -14.65
CA GLY A 42 24.05 6.13 -14.44
C GLY A 42 23.34 5.37 -13.33
N ARG A 43 22.32 5.95 -12.68
CA ARG A 43 21.50 5.32 -11.62
C ARG A 43 20.03 5.16 -12.00
N GLU A 44 19.73 5.24 -13.29
CA GLU A 44 18.35 5.23 -13.79
C GLU A 44 17.62 3.92 -13.44
N ARG A 45 18.31 2.78 -13.48
CA ARG A 45 17.72 1.47 -13.18
C ARG A 45 17.39 1.32 -11.70
N GLU A 46 18.29 1.75 -10.81
CA GLU A 46 18.10 1.69 -9.37
C GLU A 46 16.99 2.66 -8.94
N ALA A 47 17.00 3.88 -9.48
CA ALA A 47 15.95 4.86 -9.23
C ALA A 47 14.57 4.39 -9.73
N ASP A 48 14.50 3.78 -10.92
CA ASP A 48 13.26 3.23 -11.46
C ASP A 48 12.70 2.11 -10.57
N ARG A 49 13.54 1.19 -10.12
CA ARG A 49 13.13 0.10 -9.21
C ARG A 49 12.61 0.66 -7.89
N ALA A 50 13.33 1.59 -7.26
CA ALA A 50 12.93 2.21 -6.02
C ALA A 50 11.62 3.00 -6.16
N ALA A 51 11.45 3.74 -7.26
CA ALA A 51 10.24 4.49 -7.54
C ALA A 51 9.01 3.59 -7.73
N ARG A 52 9.18 2.44 -8.41
CA ARG A 52 8.13 1.41 -8.54
C ARG A 52 7.76 0.84 -7.19
N ALA A 53 8.75 0.42 -6.40
CA ALA A 53 8.54 -0.16 -5.08
C ALA A 53 7.79 0.81 -4.17
N LEU A 54 8.20 2.07 -4.12
CA LEU A 54 7.55 3.08 -3.29
C LEU A 54 6.10 3.34 -3.70
N GLY A 55 5.83 3.45 -5.01
CA GLY A 55 4.47 3.59 -5.52
C GLY A 55 3.60 2.38 -5.18
N SER A 56 4.10 1.16 -5.39
CA SER A 56 3.40 -0.08 -5.05
C SER A 56 3.10 -0.19 -3.55
N ALA A 57 4.07 0.14 -2.69
CA ALA A 57 3.89 0.18 -1.23
C ALA A 57 2.75 1.12 -0.81
N MET A 58 2.70 2.32 -1.40
CA MET A 58 1.63 3.28 -1.12
C MET A 58 0.26 2.74 -1.56
N GLN A 59 0.17 2.08 -2.72
CA GLN A 59 -1.09 1.49 -3.17
C GLN A 59 -1.51 0.30 -2.30
N ARG A 60 -0.57 -0.57 -1.92
CA ARG A 60 -0.85 -1.65 -0.97
C ARG A 60 -1.36 -1.09 0.36
N THR A 61 -0.76 -0.02 0.85
CA THR A 61 -1.22 0.70 2.05
C THR A 61 -2.66 1.19 1.90
N ASN A 62 -3.03 1.75 0.75
CA ASN A 62 -4.42 2.16 0.48
C ASN A 62 -5.38 0.96 0.54
N ILE A 63 -5.02 -0.16 -0.10
CA ILE A 63 -5.83 -1.38 -0.08
C ILE A 63 -6.07 -1.85 1.37
N LEU A 64 -5.01 -1.89 2.20
CA LEU A 64 -5.13 -2.35 3.59
C LEU A 64 -5.91 -1.37 4.47
N ARG A 65 -5.80 -0.07 4.22
CA ARG A 65 -6.55 0.97 4.94
C ARG A 65 -8.03 0.93 4.65
N ASP A 66 -8.38 0.67 3.39
CA ASP A 66 -9.73 0.90 2.87
C ASP A 66 -10.55 -0.40 2.71
N ILE A 67 -10.09 -1.55 3.26
CA ILE A 67 -10.75 -2.87 3.12
C ILE A 67 -12.25 -2.81 3.42
N ASP A 68 -12.66 -2.18 4.52
CA ASP A 68 -14.07 -2.15 4.91
C ASP A 68 -14.90 -1.23 4.02
N GLU A 69 -14.33 -0.12 3.56
CA GLU A 69 -14.97 0.80 2.61
C GLU A 69 -15.10 0.14 1.23
N ASP A 70 -14.06 -0.55 0.76
CA ASP A 70 -14.08 -1.26 -0.51
C ASP A 70 -15.08 -2.42 -0.50
N LEU A 71 -15.14 -3.19 0.59
CA LEU A 71 -16.15 -4.24 0.77
C LEU A 71 -17.58 -3.68 0.76
N ALA A 72 -17.82 -2.52 1.37
CA ALA A 72 -19.12 -1.86 1.33
C ALA A 72 -19.52 -1.46 -0.11
N ASN A 73 -18.53 -1.17 -0.95
CA ASN A 73 -18.69 -0.85 -2.36
C ASN A 73 -18.63 -2.09 -3.29
N GLY A 74 -18.60 -3.30 -2.72
CA GLY A 74 -18.54 -4.55 -3.48
C GLY A 74 -17.19 -4.82 -4.16
N ARG A 75 -16.09 -4.22 -3.66
CA ARG A 75 -14.76 -4.33 -4.22
C ARG A 75 -13.83 -5.09 -3.28
N VAL A 76 -12.96 -5.95 -3.86
CA VAL A 76 -11.90 -6.65 -3.13
C VAL A 76 -10.61 -6.56 -3.96
N TYR A 77 -9.58 -5.96 -3.39
CA TYR A 77 -8.27 -5.76 -4.03
C TYR A 77 -7.19 -6.73 -3.51
N LEU A 78 -7.55 -7.60 -2.55
CA LEU A 78 -6.69 -8.68 -2.08
C LEU A 78 -6.86 -9.89 -3.01
N SER A 79 -5.78 -10.64 -3.26
CA SER A 79 -5.85 -11.80 -4.14
C SER A 79 -6.69 -12.92 -3.52
N ALA A 80 -7.39 -13.67 -4.38
CA ALA A 80 -8.12 -14.85 -3.95
C ALA A 80 -7.19 -15.93 -3.37
N ALA A 81 -5.95 -16.00 -3.87
CA ALA A 81 -4.93 -16.91 -3.34
C ALA A 81 -4.55 -16.56 -1.91
N LEU A 82 -4.26 -15.27 -1.63
CA LEU A 82 -3.97 -14.78 -0.29
C LEU A 82 -5.14 -15.03 0.68
N LEU A 83 -6.36 -14.70 0.26
CA LEU A 83 -7.54 -14.90 1.10
C LEU A 83 -7.69 -16.37 1.51
N ARG A 84 -7.56 -17.32 0.54
CA ARG A 84 -7.63 -18.77 0.83
C ARG A 84 -6.49 -19.24 1.74
N ALA A 85 -5.27 -18.72 1.57
CA ALA A 85 -4.13 -19.04 2.44
C ALA A 85 -4.41 -18.68 3.92
N HIS A 86 -5.23 -17.66 4.15
CA HIS A 86 -5.68 -17.24 5.49
C HIS A 86 -7.10 -17.74 5.85
N HIS A 87 -7.56 -18.84 5.23
CA HIS A 87 -8.87 -19.46 5.49
C HIS A 87 -10.06 -18.55 5.25
N ILE A 88 -9.92 -17.54 4.39
CA ILE A 88 -10.98 -16.63 3.98
C ILE A 88 -11.48 -17.05 2.60
N ASP A 89 -12.80 -17.25 2.48
CA ASP A 89 -13.43 -17.58 1.21
C ASP A 89 -13.67 -16.29 0.40
N PRO A 90 -13.02 -16.12 -0.77
CA PRO A 90 -13.20 -14.94 -1.61
C PRO A 90 -14.65 -14.73 -2.09
N ALA A 91 -15.45 -15.79 -2.15
CA ALA A 91 -16.83 -15.76 -2.62
C ALA A 91 -17.84 -15.49 -1.49
N ALA A 92 -17.47 -15.69 -0.23
CA ALA A 92 -18.35 -15.50 0.91
C ALA A 92 -18.60 -14.02 1.18
N LYS A 93 -19.87 -13.62 1.17
CA LYS A 93 -20.29 -12.23 1.44
C LYS A 93 -20.50 -11.94 2.93
N SER A 94 -20.73 -12.97 3.74
CA SER A 94 -20.94 -12.90 5.18
C SER A 94 -20.61 -14.25 5.83
N GLY A 95 -20.53 -14.27 7.16
CA GLY A 95 -20.19 -15.45 7.95
C GLY A 95 -18.69 -15.56 8.26
N PRO A 96 -18.31 -16.52 9.13
CA PRO A 96 -16.99 -16.56 9.76
C PRO A 96 -15.81 -16.73 8.77
N THR A 97 -16.08 -17.18 7.56
CA THR A 97 -15.07 -17.31 6.49
C THR A 97 -15.06 -16.14 5.51
N SER A 98 -15.98 -15.17 5.64
CA SER A 98 -16.00 -14.01 4.74
C SER A 98 -14.89 -13.00 5.11
N LEU A 99 -14.35 -12.28 4.14
CA LEU A 99 -13.41 -11.20 4.41
C LEU A 99 -14.01 -10.11 5.35
N ARG A 100 -15.33 -9.98 5.38
CA ARG A 100 -16.05 -9.06 6.28
C ARG A 100 -15.92 -9.48 7.75
N ASP A 101 -16.12 -10.76 8.05
CA ASP A 101 -16.35 -11.24 9.42
C ASP A 101 -15.19 -12.09 9.97
N ALA A 102 -14.34 -12.66 9.09
CA ALA A 102 -13.18 -13.47 9.46
C ALA A 102 -12.16 -12.67 10.28
N ASP A 103 -11.35 -13.36 11.08
CA ASP A 103 -10.15 -12.77 11.66
C ASP A 103 -9.14 -12.46 10.54
N ARG A 104 -8.74 -11.20 10.43
CA ARG A 104 -7.81 -10.69 9.43
C ARG A 104 -6.39 -10.50 9.97
N GLY A 105 -6.15 -10.87 11.23
CA GLY A 105 -4.91 -10.50 11.93
C GLY A 105 -3.65 -11.00 11.22
N GLU A 106 -3.60 -12.27 10.86
CA GLU A 106 -2.48 -12.89 10.15
C GLU A 106 -2.32 -12.33 8.73
N LEU A 107 -3.43 -12.27 7.99
CA LEU A 107 -3.46 -11.69 6.64
C LEU A 107 -2.89 -10.27 6.62
N LEU A 108 -3.31 -9.43 7.56
CA LEU A 108 -2.85 -8.03 7.62
C LEU A 108 -1.38 -7.95 8.04
N ARG A 109 -0.87 -8.85 8.91
CA ARG A 109 0.57 -8.90 9.24
C ARG A 109 1.41 -9.23 8.02
N ASP A 110 1.01 -10.22 7.23
CA ASP A 110 1.74 -10.63 6.04
C ASP A 110 1.77 -9.52 4.99
N GLU A 111 0.63 -8.90 4.73
CA GLU A 111 0.55 -7.80 3.76
C GLU A 111 1.27 -6.53 4.23
N ILE A 112 1.26 -6.22 5.52
CA ILE A 112 2.05 -5.14 6.10
C ILE A 112 3.53 -5.41 5.95
N ALA A 113 3.99 -6.64 6.19
CA ALA A 113 5.39 -7.01 6.00
C ALA A 113 5.83 -6.87 4.53
N ARG A 114 4.98 -7.24 3.58
CA ARG A 114 5.23 -7.03 2.14
C ARG A 114 5.32 -5.53 1.80
N ALA A 115 4.37 -4.73 2.30
CA ALA A 115 4.40 -3.29 2.10
C ALA A 115 5.65 -2.64 2.71
N ASP A 116 6.06 -3.08 3.89
CA ASP A 116 7.25 -2.58 4.57
C ASP A 116 8.53 -2.87 3.76
N ALA A 117 8.65 -4.05 3.18
CA ALA A 117 9.78 -4.40 2.29
C ALA A 117 9.82 -3.50 1.05
N GLU A 118 8.67 -3.25 0.43
CA GLU A 118 8.54 -2.32 -0.70
C GLU A 118 8.89 -0.87 -0.30
N TYR A 119 8.48 -0.42 0.92
CA TYR A 119 8.89 0.89 1.45
C TYR A 119 10.40 0.98 1.68
N ASP A 120 11.01 -0.06 2.25
CA ASP A 120 12.45 -0.08 2.50
C ASP A 120 13.24 -0.01 1.19
N GLU A 121 12.84 -0.76 0.16
CA GLU A 121 13.43 -0.66 -1.17
C GLU A 121 13.28 0.75 -1.77
N GLY A 122 12.07 1.32 -1.70
CA GLY A 122 11.77 2.65 -2.23
C GLY A 122 12.52 3.77 -1.51
N LEU A 123 12.55 3.73 -0.17
CA LEU A 123 13.24 4.73 0.67
C LEU A 123 14.75 4.68 0.47
N ASN A 124 15.32 3.49 0.27
CA ASN A 124 16.75 3.32 0.01
C ASN A 124 17.17 3.93 -1.33
N GLY A 125 16.26 4.09 -2.30
CA GLY A 125 16.59 4.68 -3.60
C GLY A 125 16.32 6.18 -3.72
N ILE A 126 15.77 6.84 -2.70
CA ILE A 126 15.44 8.28 -2.75
C ILE A 126 16.68 9.15 -3.00
N HIS A 127 17.85 8.74 -2.53
CA HIS A 127 19.11 9.46 -2.73
C HIS A 127 19.55 9.54 -4.19
N TYR A 128 18.98 8.73 -5.09
CA TYR A 128 19.22 8.85 -6.53
C TYR A 128 18.43 9.99 -7.20
N LEU A 129 17.46 10.58 -6.51
CA LEU A 129 16.69 11.74 -7.01
C LEU A 129 17.55 13.01 -6.88
N LYS A 130 17.60 13.81 -7.95
CA LYS A 130 18.28 15.11 -7.94
C LYS A 130 17.54 16.15 -7.11
N HIS A 131 16.22 16.12 -7.15
CA HIS A 131 15.35 17.08 -6.49
C HIS A 131 14.23 16.39 -5.70
N GLY A 132 13.68 17.07 -4.70
CA GLY A 132 12.46 16.62 -4.00
C GLY A 132 12.60 15.38 -3.11
N GLY A 133 13.77 14.79 -2.95
CA GLY A 133 13.97 13.57 -2.18
C GLY A 133 13.45 13.65 -0.75
N ARG A 134 13.63 14.81 -0.06
CA ARG A 134 13.08 15.02 1.29
C ARG A 134 11.55 14.99 1.32
N SER A 135 10.90 15.61 0.34
CA SER A 135 9.43 15.62 0.25
C SER A 135 8.86 14.23 -0.04
N ILE A 136 9.51 13.47 -0.94
CA ILE A 136 9.15 12.08 -1.22
C ILE A 136 9.33 11.22 0.03
N ARG A 137 10.46 11.35 0.76
CA ARG A 137 10.69 10.66 2.02
C ARG A 137 9.62 10.98 3.05
N ALA A 138 9.29 12.25 3.22
CA ALA A 138 8.24 12.68 4.15
C ALA A 138 6.88 12.07 3.81
N ALA A 139 6.49 12.09 2.54
CA ALA A 139 5.26 11.48 2.06
C ALA A 139 5.25 9.97 2.30
N ALA A 140 6.34 9.28 1.98
CA ALA A 140 6.49 7.85 2.20
C ALA A 140 6.34 7.46 3.67
N LEU A 141 7.01 8.18 4.57
CA LEU A 141 6.93 7.91 6.01
C LEU A 141 5.53 8.17 6.58
N LEU A 142 4.83 9.21 6.09
CA LEU A 142 3.44 9.48 6.47
C LEU A 142 2.49 8.38 6.01
N TYR A 143 2.67 7.86 4.79
CA TYR A 143 1.89 6.73 4.29
C TYR A 143 2.19 5.45 5.04
N ARG A 144 3.47 5.12 5.25
CA ARG A 144 3.90 3.95 6.02
C ARG A 144 3.33 3.96 7.44
N GLU A 145 3.13 5.14 8.05
CA GLU A 145 2.52 5.27 9.38
C GLU A 145 1.05 4.79 9.42
N ILE A 146 0.36 4.74 8.28
CA ILE A 146 -0.97 4.15 8.20
C ILE A 146 -0.91 2.65 8.54
N LEU A 147 0.12 1.94 8.09
CA LEU A 147 0.36 0.54 8.45
C LEU A 147 0.53 0.39 9.96
N ARG A 148 1.33 1.27 10.57
CA ARG A 148 1.51 1.31 12.05
C ARG A 148 0.19 1.62 12.78
N GLN A 149 -0.71 2.39 12.15
CA GLN A 149 -2.03 2.64 12.71
C GLN A 149 -2.92 1.40 12.64
N ILE A 150 -2.89 0.64 11.52
CA ILE A 150 -3.59 -0.64 11.40
C ILE A 150 -3.16 -1.62 12.50
N GLU A 151 -1.86 -1.69 12.80
CA GLU A 151 -1.32 -2.51 13.88
C GLU A 151 -1.86 -2.08 15.26
N ARG A 152 -1.80 -0.78 15.56
CA ARG A 152 -2.30 -0.22 16.83
C ARG A 152 -3.81 -0.41 17.00
N ASP A 153 -4.55 -0.40 15.91
CA ASP A 153 -6.00 -0.62 15.91
C ASP A 153 -6.38 -2.11 15.99
N GLY A 154 -5.38 -3.01 16.13
CA GLY A 154 -5.56 -4.44 16.34
C GLY A 154 -5.80 -5.21 15.05
N TYR A 155 -5.16 -4.84 13.94
CA TYR A 155 -5.21 -5.57 12.68
C TYR A 155 -6.65 -5.86 12.19
N GLY A 156 -7.50 -4.84 12.22
CA GLY A 156 -8.89 -4.98 11.78
C GLY A 156 -9.82 -5.66 12.80
N ALA A 157 -9.44 -5.75 14.09
CA ALA A 157 -10.32 -6.25 15.14
C ALA A 157 -11.55 -5.36 15.38
N ARG A 158 -11.42 -4.06 15.09
CA ARG A 158 -12.55 -3.10 15.13
C ARG A 158 -13.08 -2.89 13.71
N ARG A 159 -14.32 -3.19 13.45
CA ARG A 159 -14.95 -3.10 12.11
C ARG A 159 -16.39 -2.60 12.17
N PRO A 160 -16.89 -1.86 11.15
CA PRO A 160 -16.07 -1.27 10.07
C PRO A 160 -15.17 -0.17 10.61
N HIS A 161 -13.93 -0.06 10.12
CA HIS A 161 -12.98 0.93 10.61
C HIS A 161 -12.01 1.36 9.51
N ARG A 162 -11.78 2.68 9.42
CA ARG A 162 -10.74 3.25 8.58
C ARG A 162 -9.63 3.81 9.45
N PRO A 163 -8.42 3.24 9.43
CA PRO A 163 -7.28 3.71 10.20
C PRO A 163 -6.91 5.16 9.84
N VAL A 164 -6.80 6.03 10.86
CA VAL A 164 -6.45 7.45 10.68
C VAL A 164 -5.28 7.83 11.55
N VAL A 165 -4.19 8.29 10.92
CA VAL A 165 -3.03 8.81 11.64
C VAL A 165 -3.35 10.18 12.25
N GLY A 166 -3.21 10.30 13.57
CA GLY A 166 -3.50 11.52 14.31
C GLY A 166 -2.59 12.70 13.94
N ARG A 167 -3.08 13.93 14.11
CA ARG A 167 -2.36 15.18 13.76
C ARG A 167 -0.99 15.30 14.45
N ALA A 168 -0.90 14.98 15.75
CA ALA A 168 0.35 15.01 16.49
C ALA A 168 1.41 14.09 15.91
N ARG A 169 1.02 12.86 15.53
CA ARG A 169 1.92 11.89 14.92
C ARG A 169 2.40 12.34 13.54
N LYS A 170 1.52 12.93 12.72
CA LYS A 170 1.90 13.54 11.44
C LYS A 170 2.94 14.64 11.61
N ALA A 171 2.76 15.52 12.59
CA ALA A 171 3.72 16.61 12.88
C ALA A 171 5.10 16.06 13.28
N ILE A 172 5.15 15.03 14.13
CA ILE A 172 6.41 14.38 14.54
C ILE A 172 7.13 13.77 13.34
N LEU A 173 6.41 13.07 12.46
CA LEU A 173 6.99 12.44 11.27
C LEU A 173 7.54 13.47 10.28
N LEU A 174 6.80 14.56 10.06
CA LEU A 174 7.28 15.67 9.22
C LEU A 174 8.54 16.31 9.80
N ALA A 175 8.58 16.58 11.10
CA ALA A 175 9.78 17.12 11.75
C ALA A 175 10.99 16.17 11.58
N ARG A 176 10.81 14.85 11.78
CA ARG A 176 11.87 13.86 11.58
C ARG A 176 12.35 13.79 10.11
N ALA A 177 11.44 13.91 9.15
CA ALA A 177 11.80 13.89 7.74
C ALA A 177 12.63 15.12 7.32
N VAL A 178 12.46 16.26 8.01
CA VAL A 178 13.22 17.50 7.76
C VAL A 178 14.60 17.46 8.45
N ILE A 179 14.69 16.88 9.65
CA ILE A 179 15.94 16.89 10.46
C ILE A 179 16.87 15.74 10.07
N GLY A 180 16.33 14.61 9.60
CA GLY A 180 17.08 13.38 9.30
C GLY A 180 17.52 13.24 7.83
N GLY A 181 17.68 14.36 7.10
CA GLY A 181 18.13 14.40 5.70
C GLY A 181 19.51 15.00 5.53
#